data_0dc4270303532aad41e3628badbf6209
#
_entry.id   0dc4270303532aad41e3628badbf6209
#
_cell.length_a   1.000
_cell.length_b   1.000
_cell.length_c   1.000
_cell.angle_alpha   90.00
_cell.angle_beta   90.00
_cell.angle_gamma   90.00
#
_symmetry.space_group_name_H-M   'P 1'
#
loop_
_entity.id
_entity.type
_entity.pdbx_description
1 polymer ?
#
loop_
_entity_poly.entity_id
_entity_poly.type
_entity_poly.pdbx_seq_one_letter_code
_entity_poly.pdbx_strand_id
1 'polypeptide(L)'
;MLTWHIDHGSFGEIVLDGLNAVLAAHSPGHMLQVKWKVALYVDERANQGQRDALTQIFSGQAGGHLAGLAPLIGEVMGVKTAAIEYRAEGKRRGMRLGDFADAEIEGLPGQDGADVTIAGHPFAAVPGFPAVVAKSKQMRLSDYGLKWEVSNKNGFFSPFAYQSE
;
A
#
# COMPACT_ATOMS: atom_id res chain seq x y z
N MET A 1 -5.37 3.79 2.72
CA MET A 1 -4.36 2.77 3.10
C MET A 1 -3.74 2.27 1.81
N LEU A 2 -2.41 2.27 1.73
CA LEU A 2 -1.65 1.69 0.64
C LEU A 2 -1.01 0.40 1.17
N THR A 3 -1.04 -0.65 0.35
CA THR A 3 -0.56 -1.98 0.78
C THR A 3 0.26 -2.61 -0.34
N TRP A 4 1.34 -3.26 0.02
CA TRP A 4 2.25 -3.90 -0.91
C TRP A 4 2.55 -5.33 -0.48
N HIS A 5 2.55 -6.23 -1.44
CA HIS A 5 3.10 -7.57 -1.34
C HIS A 5 4.23 -7.70 -2.36
N ILE A 6 5.40 -8.10 -1.92
CA ILE A 6 6.59 -8.21 -2.76
C ILE A 6 6.74 -9.67 -3.17
N ASP A 7 6.40 -9.98 -4.42
CA ASP A 7 6.64 -11.33 -4.97
C ASP A 7 8.16 -11.60 -5.04
N HIS A 8 8.89 -10.67 -5.66
CA HIS A 8 10.33 -10.71 -5.80
C HIS A 8 10.91 -9.30 -5.68
N GLY A 9 11.98 -9.15 -4.90
CA GLY A 9 12.64 -7.86 -4.77
C GLY A 9 13.87 -7.90 -3.89
N SER A 10 14.72 -6.89 -4.06
CA SER A 10 15.88 -6.70 -3.21
C SER A 10 16.18 -5.22 -2.98
N PHE A 11 16.87 -4.92 -1.91
CA PHE A 11 17.45 -3.61 -1.62
C PHE A 11 18.94 -3.79 -1.40
N GLY A 12 19.73 -3.50 -2.42
CA GLY A 12 21.12 -3.96 -2.48
C GLY A 12 21.17 -5.48 -2.44
N GLU A 13 21.89 -6.05 -1.48
CA GLU A 13 22.00 -7.51 -1.30
C GLU A 13 20.90 -8.10 -0.41
N ILE A 14 20.02 -7.26 0.15
CA ILE A 14 18.95 -7.69 1.06
C ILE A 14 17.75 -8.16 0.25
N VAL A 15 17.46 -9.46 0.27
CA VAL A 15 16.28 -10.05 -0.38
C VAL A 15 15.01 -9.72 0.41
N LEU A 16 13.95 -9.32 -0.28
CA LEU A 16 12.67 -8.90 0.30
C LEU A 16 11.50 -9.78 -0.15
N ASP A 17 11.76 -10.89 -0.81
CA ASP A 17 10.76 -11.79 -1.38
C ASP A 17 9.72 -12.22 -0.34
N GLY A 18 8.44 -12.17 -0.73
CA GLY A 18 7.31 -12.60 0.09
C GLY A 18 6.97 -11.70 1.27
N LEU A 19 7.68 -10.57 1.44
CA LEU A 19 7.40 -9.62 2.52
C LEU A 19 6.32 -8.61 2.14
N ASN A 20 5.72 -8.03 3.15
CA ASN A 20 4.62 -7.08 3.03
C ASN A 20 4.95 -5.75 3.69
N ALA A 21 4.34 -4.68 3.18
CA ALA A 21 4.33 -3.37 3.83
C ALA A 21 2.95 -2.71 3.71
N VAL A 22 2.60 -1.91 4.69
CA VAL A 22 1.34 -1.15 4.72
C VAL A 22 1.62 0.28 5.17
N LEU A 23 1.13 1.26 4.42
CA LEU A 23 1.15 2.67 4.80
C LEU A 23 -0.30 3.13 5.05
N ALA A 24 -0.63 3.37 6.31
CA ALA A 24 -1.85 4.07 6.67
C ALA A 24 -1.61 5.57 6.50
N ALA A 25 -2.44 6.24 5.73
CA ALA A 25 -2.33 7.67 5.49
C ALA A 25 -3.66 8.37 5.75
N HIS A 26 -3.62 9.45 6.50
CA HIS A 26 -4.73 10.35 6.72
C HIS A 26 -4.43 11.72 6.12
N SER A 27 -5.28 12.14 5.19
CA SER A 27 -5.27 13.46 4.60
C SER A 27 -6.48 14.25 5.13
N PRO A 28 -6.27 15.34 5.88
CA PRO A 28 -7.39 16.13 6.42
C PRO A 28 -8.16 16.96 5.39
N GLY A 29 -7.71 16.91 4.13
CA GLY A 29 -8.32 17.64 3.02
C GLY A 29 -7.97 17.00 1.68
N HIS A 30 -7.88 17.82 0.63
CA HIS A 30 -7.47 17.33 -0.69
C HIS A 30 -6.04 16.80 -0.64
N MET A 31 -5.87 15.52 -0.96
CA MET A 31 -4.64 14.76 -0.69
C MET A 31 -3.38 15.33 -1.36
N LEU A 32 -3.51 16.09 -2.45
CA LEU A 32 -2.37 16.76 -3.12
C LEU A 32 -2.06 18.16 -2.57
N GLN A 33 -2.92 18.71 -1.71
CA GLN A 33 -2.82 20.09 -1.23
C GLN A 33 -2.49 20.19 0.25
N VAL A 34 -2.58 19.08 0.98
CA VAL A 34 -2.35 19.05 2.42
C VAL A 34 -1.31 18.01 2.78
N LYS A 35 -0.64 18.19 3.89
CA LYS A 35 0.30 17.21 4.42
C LYS A 35 -0.44 16.06 5.09
N TRP A 36 0.07 14.86 4.90
CA TRP A 36 -0.49 13.63 5.45
C TRP A 36 0.11 13.29 6.80
N LYS A 37 -0.69 12.68 7.64
CA LYS A 37 -0.23 11.91 8.80
C LYS A 37 -0.17 10.45 8.38
N VAL A 38 0.99 9.82 8.58
CA VAL A 38 1.20 8.43 8.14
C VAL A 38 1.71 7.54 9.26
N ALA A 39 1.31 6.28 9.21
CA ALA A 39 1.91 5.20 10.01
C ALA A 39 2.35 4.09 9.05
N LEU A 40 3.58 3.63 9.18
CA LEU A 40 4.15 2.56 8.38
C LEU A 40 4.18 1.27 9.18
N TYR A 41 3.76 0.20 8.56
CA TYR A 41 3.82 -1.15 9.11
C TYR A 41 4.67 -2.03 8.19
N VAL A 42 5.61 -2.72 8.77
CA VAL A 42 6.49 -3.66 8.08
C VAL A 42 6.28 -5.07 8.60
N ASP A 43 6.45 -6.04 7.74
CA ASP A 43 6.20 -7.45 8.03
C ASP A 43 7.03 -7.92 9.24
N GLU A 44 6.40 -8.55 10.22
CA GLU A 44 7.10 -9.08 11.40
C GLU A 44 8.06 -10.23 11.08
N ARG A 45 7.85 -10.92 9.95
CA ARG A 45 8.74 -11.98 9.45
C ARG A 45 10.09 -11.45 8.98
N ALA A 46 10.18 -10.13 8.71
CA ALA A 46 11.40 -9.48 8.27
C ALA A 46 12.45 -9.46 9.39
N ASN A 47 13.69 -9.76 9.05
CA ASN A 47 14.84 -9.52 9.93
C ASN A 47 15.16 -8.01 10.02
N GLN A 48 16.13 -7.62 10.85
CA GLN A 48 16.41 -6.18 11.06
C GLN A 48 16.82 -5.47 9.75
N GLY A 49 17.73 -6.06 8.96
CA GLY A 49 18.14 -5.47 7.68
C GLY A 49 16.98 -5.31 6.69
N GLN A 50 16.09 -6.30 6.64
CA GLN A 50 14.88 -6.24 5.81
C GLN A 50 13.90 -5.18 6.31
N ARG A 51 13.73 -5.01 7.63
CA ARG A 51 12.88 -3.96 8.21
C ARG A 51 13.39 -2.57 7.86
N ASP A 52 14.69 -2.36 7.97
CA ASP A 52 15.33 -1.09 7.63
C ASP A 52 15.16 -0.79 6.14
N ALA A 53 15.36 -1.79 5.27
CA ALA A 53 15.13 -1.67 3.83
C ALA A 53 13.67 -1.34 3.49
N LEU A 54 12.71 -2.09 4.04
CA LEU A 54 11.28 -1.83 3.84
C LEU A 54 10.90 -0.43 4.34
N THR A 55 11.45 0.00 5.47
CA THR A 55 11.20 1.35 6.00
C THR A 55 11.72 2.42 5.05
N GLN A 56 12.93 2.30 4.52
CA GLN A 56 13.50 3.25 3.57
C GLN A 56 12.71 3.29 2.26
N ILE A 57 12.34 2.14 1.71
CA ILE A 57 11.57 2.05 0.47
C ILE A 57 10.20 2.69 0.63
N PHE A 58 9.42 2.22 1.60
CA PHE A 58 8.00 2.59 1.72
C PHE A 58 7.75 3.92 2.45
N SER A 59 8.78 4.55 3.01
CA SER A 59 8.75 5.97 3.40
C SER A 59 9.14 6.92 2.25
N GLY A 60 9.54 6.40 1.10
CA GLY A 60 9.99 7.19 -0.05
C GLY A 60 11.45 7.68 0.05
N GLN A 61 12.22 7.20 1.03
CA GLN A 61 13.62 7.62 1.23
C GLN A 61 14.60 6.90 0.30
N ALA A 62 14.23 5.76 -0.24
CA ALA A 62 15.05 4.98 -1.16
C ALA A 62 15.03 5.50 -2.61
N GLY A 63 14.36 6.60 -2.88
CA GLY A 63 14.19 7.10 -4.25
C GLY A 63 13.08 6.38 -5.02
N GLY A 64 13.19 6.36 -6.36
CA GLY A 64 12.25 5.68 -7.23
C GLY A 64 10.82 6.24 -7.17
N HIS A 65 9.85 5.43 -7.56
CA HIS A 65 8.45 5.84 -7.67
C HIS A 65 7.86 6.39 -6.35
N LEU A 66 8.22 5.79 -5.22
CA LEU A 66 7.69 6.19 -3.91
C LEU A 66 8.27 7.49 -3.38
N ALA A 67 9.39 7.98 -3.92
CA ALA A 67 9.93 9.30 -3.57
C ALA A 67 8.93 10.43 -3.86
N GLY A 68 8.02 10.24 -4.82
CA GLY A 68 6.93 11.17 -5.09
C GLY A 68 5.92 11.33 -3.94
N LEU A 69 5.86 10.36 -3.00
CA LEU A 69 5.00 10.45 -1.81
C LEU A 69 5.65 11.23 -0.67
N ALA A 70 6.98 11.22 -0.58
CA ALA A 70 7.71 11.84 0.52
C ALA A 70 7.34 13.33 0.74
N PRO A 71 7.18 14.17 -0.30
CA PRO A 71 6.77 15.57 -0.11
C PRO A 71 5.37 15.75 0.48
N LEU A 72 4.51 14.74 0.39
CA LEU A 72 3.15 14.78 0.92
C LEU A 72 3.10 14.41 2.41
N ILE A 73 4.10 13.70 2.91
CA ILE A 73 4.18 13.29 4.31
C ILE A 73 4.55 14.50 5.16
N GLY A 74 3.69 14.85 6.11
CA GLY A 74 3.92 15.91 7.08
C GLY A 74 4.29 15.38 8.46
N GLU A 75 3.72 14.26 8.85
CA GLU A 75 3.95 13.64 10.15
C GLU A 75 4.01 12.12 10.01
N VAL A 76 5.11 11.54 10.48
CA VAL A 76 5.23 10.08 10.65
C VAL A 76 4.86 9.75 12.09
N MET A 77 3.69 9.18 12.28
CA MET A 77 3.16 8.82 13.60
C MET A 77 3.91 7.64 14.23
N GLY A 78 4.48 6.78 13.40
CA GLY A 78 5.32 5.68 13.82
C GLY A 78 5.61 4.68 12.73
N VAL A 79 6.59 3.82 13.01
CA VAL A 79 6.90 2.61 12.24
C VAL A 79 6.75 1.42 13.18
N LYS A 80 5.97 0.42 12.80
CA LYS A 80 5.66 -0.73 13.63
C LYS A 80 5.84 -2.03 12.83
N THR A 81 6.38 -3.06 13.46
CA THR A 81 6.31 -4.42 12.94
C THR A 81 4.96 -5.04 13.27
N ALA A 82 4.39 -5.79 12.34
CA ALA A 82 3.11 -6.46 12.54
C ALA A 82 2.98 -7.72 11.68
N ALA A 83 2.11 -8.63 12.09
CA ALA A 83 1.66 -9.71 11.24
C ALA A 83 0.88 -9.10 10.06
N ILE A 84 1.34 -9.30 8.85
CA ILE A 84 0.71 -8.80 7.63
C ILE A 84 0.39 -9.98 6.73
N GLU A 85 -0.90 -10.23 6.51
CA GLU A 85 -1.39 -11.31 5.67
C GLU A 85 -1.94 -10.74 4.36
N TYR A 86 -1.35 -11.11 3.24
CA TYR A 86 -1.84 -10.80 1.92
C TYR A 86 -2.70 -11.93 1.36
N ARG A 87 -3.79 -11.58 0.68
CA ARG A 87 -4.67 -12.52 -0.02
C ARG A 87 -4.99 -12.01 -1.42
N ALA A 88 -4.86 -12.90 -2.40
CA ALA A 88 -5.23 -12.63 -3.79
C ALA A 88 -6.04 -13.81 -4.34
N GLU A 89 -7.27 -13.56 -4.74
CA GLU A 89 -8.20 -14.57 -5.25
C GLU A 89 -9.03 -13.97 -6.40
N GLY A 90 -8.76 -14.37 -7.62
CA GLY A 90 -9.43 -13.78 -8.79
C GLY A 90 -9.32 -12.26 -8.80
N LYS A 91 -10.47 -11.58 -8.78
CA LYS A 91 -10.54 -10.10 -8.72
C LYS A 91 -10.48 -9.54 -7.29
N ARG A 92 -10.33 -10.37 -6.27
CA ARG A 92 -10.26 -9.93 -4.87
C ARG A 92 -8.83 -9.75 -4.43
N ARG A 93 -8.62 -8.72 -3.62
CA ARG A 93 -7.37 -8.46 -2.90
C ARG A 93 -7.70 -8.14 -1.46
N GLY A 94 -7.01 -8.80 -0.55
CA GLY A 94 -7.15 -8.58 0.88
C GLY A 94 -5.82 -8.36 1.56
N MET A 95 -5.82 -7.54 2.61
CA MET A 95 -4.69 -7.33 3.48
C MET A 95 -5.18 -7.25 4.92
N ARG A 96 -4.68 -8.12 5.78
CA ARG A 96 -4.91 -8.07 7.22
C ARG A 96 -3.63 -7.65 7.92
N LEU A 97 -3.76 -6.76 8.89
CA LEU A 97 -2.67 -6.17 9.65
C LEU A 97 -2.91 -6.43 11.13
N GLY A 98 -2.46 -7.58 11.65
CA GLY A 98 -2.74 -7.99 13.01
C GLY A 98 -4.22 -7.82 13.37
N ASP A 99 -4.49 -7.21 14.53
CA ASP A 99 -5.84 -6.84 14.96
C ASP A 99 -6.19 -5.37 14.66
N PHE A 100 -5.24 -4.62 14.07
CA PHE A 100 -5.37 -3.17 13.85
C PHE A 100 -6.16 -2.81 12.60
N ALA A 101 -5.99 -3.60 11.53
CA ALA A 101 -6.64 -3.31 10.26
C ALA A 101 -6.98 -4.56 9.48
N ASP A 102 -8.01 -4.42 8.65
CA ASP A 102 -8.40 -5.38 7.64
C ASP A 102 -8.96 -4.62 6.44
N ALA A 103 -8.54 -4.99 5.25
CA ALA A 103 -9.06 -4.41 4.02
C ALA A 103 -9.28 -5.49 2.98
N GLU A 104 -10.42 -5.43 2.33
CA GLU A 104 -10.76 -6.26 1.17
C GLU A 104 -11.37 -5.39 0.07
N ILE A 105 -10.85 -5.54 -1.13
CA ILE A 105 -11.36 -4.89 -2.34
C ILE A 105 -11.65 -5.93 -3.42
N GLU A 106 -12.62 -5.64 -4.27
CA GLU A 106 -12.98 -6.49 -5.41
C GLU A 106 -13.04 -5.64 -6.68
N GLY A 107 -12.33 -6.11 -7.74
CA GLY A 107 -12.30 -5.46 -9.04
C GLY A 107 -13.71 -5.37 -9.65
N LEU A 108 -14.01 -4.22 -10.25
CA LEU A 108 -15.29 -4.02 -10.91
C LEU A 108 -15.38 -4.88 -12.18
N PRO A 109 -16.53 -5.49 -12.45
CA PRO A 109 -16.75 -6.19 -13.70
C PRO A 109 -16.86 -5.17 -14.84
N GLY A 110 -15.99 -5.30 -15.83
CA GLY A 110 -16.09 -4.60 -17.10
C GLY A 110 -16.90 -5.38 -18.13
N GLN A 111 -16.90 -4.90 -19.35
CA GLN A 111 -17.56 -5.57 -20.45
C GLN A 111 -16.94 -6.96 -20.70
N ASP A 112 -17.78 -7.94 -20.92
CA ASP A 112 -17.39 -9.34 -21.20
C ASP A 112 -16.48 -9.96 -20.12
N GLY A 113 -16.57 -9.48 -18.87
CA GLY A 113 -15.77 -9.99 -17.76
C GLY A 113 -14.35 -9.42 -17.68
N ALA A 114 -13.95 -8.52 -18.58
CA ALA A 114 -12.68 -7.82 -18.53
C ALA A 114 -12.53 -6.99 -17.24
N ASP A 115 -11.31 -6.58 -16.92
CA ASP A 115 -11.08 -5.64 -15.84
C ASP A 115 -11.33 -4.20 -16.31
N VAL A 116 -11.94 -3.40 -15.44
CA VAL A 116 -11.97 -1.94 -15.62
C VAL A 116 -10.63 -1.41 -15.13
N THR A 117 -9.86 -0.76 -16.00
CA THR A 117 -8.53 -0.26 -15.67
C THR A 117 -8.40 1.24 -15.88
N ILE A 118 -7.50 1.86 -15.12
CA ILE A 118 -7.03 3.23 -15.32
C ILE A 118 -5.52 3.26 -15.45
N ALA A 119 -5.01 4.18 -16.26
CA ALA A 119 -3.59 4.43 -16.42
C ALA A 119 -3.27 5.90 -16.08
N GLY A 120 -2.02 6.17 -15.70
CA GLY A 120 -1.57 7.54 -15.42
C GLY A 120 -2.13 8.19 -14.16
N HIS A 121 -2.83 7.44 -13.32
CA HIS A 121 -3.31 7.99 -12.04
C HIS A 121 -2.14 8.06 -11.04
N PRO A 122 -1.87 9.25 -10.43
CA PRO A 122 -0.64 9.50 -9.70
C PRO A 122 -0.40 8.62 -8.47
N PHE A 123 -1.46 8.02 -7.90
CA PHE A 123 -1.35 7.17 -6.69
C PHE A 123 -1.84 5.74 -6.87
N ALA A 124 -2.62 5.48 -7.91
CA ALA A 124 -3.26 4.20 -8.09
C ALA A 124 -2.61 3.36 -9.18
N ALA A 125 -1.86 3.97 -10.08
CA ALA A 125 -1.20 3.30 -11.18
C ALA A 125 0.31 3.58 -11.15
N VAL A 126 1.10 2.52 -11.26
CA VAL A 126 2.55 2.60 -11.44
C VAL A 126 2.84 2.75 -12.93
N PRO A 127 3.85 3.54 -13.36
CA PRO A 127 4.22 3.63 -14.77
C PRO A 127 4.42 2.25 -15.39
N GLY A 128 3.74 2.00 -16.52
CA GLY A 128 3.74 0.70 -17.19
C GLY A 128 2.72 -0.34 -16.66
N PHE A 129 2.06 -0.04 -15.53
CA PHE A 129 1.09 -0.95 -14.92
C PHE A 129 -0.25 -0.23 -14.70
N PRO A 130 -1.25 -0.41 -15.56
CA PRO A 130 -2.59 0.13 -15.32
C PRO A 130 -3.20 -0.51 -14.06
N ALA A 131 -3.88 0.31 -13.27
CA ALA A 131 -4.55 -0.15 -12.07
C ALA A 131 -5.95 -0.68 -12.37
N VAL A 132 -6.30 -1.82 -11.81
CA VAL A 132 -7.66 -2.34 -11.83
C VAL A 132 -8.51 -1.52 -10.86
N VAL A 133 -9.62 -0.99 -11.36
CA VAL A 133 -10.59 -0.28 -10.55
C VAL A 133 -11.38 -1.28 -9.72
N ALA A 134 -11.46 -1.04 -8.44
CA ALA A 134 -12.09 -1.91 -7.47
C ALA A 134 -13.00 -1.14 -6.51
N LYS A 135 -13.75 -1.89 -5.73
CA LYS A 135 -14.61 -1.38 -4.67
C LYS A 135 -14.29 -2.08 -3.36
N SER A 136 -14.19 -1.33 -2.28
CA SER A 136 -13.97 -1.92 -0.97
C SER A 136 -15.23 -2.68 -0.51
N LYS A 137 -15.04 -3.93 -0.13
CA LYS A 137 -16.03 -4.69 0.62
C LYS A 137 -16.05 -4.19 2.06
N GLN A 138 -14.87 -4.14 2.64
CA GLN A 138 -14.62 -3.60 3.96
C GLN A 138 -13.22 -3.02 4.02
N MET A 139 -13.06 -1.93 4.74
CA MET A 139 -11.76 -1.43 5.17
C MET A 139 -11.92 -0.82 6.55
N ARG A 140 -11.20 -1.37 7.51
CA ARG A 140 -11.13 -0.83 8.87
C ARG A 140 -9.68 -0.63 9.29
N LEU A 141 -9.46 0.37 10.13
CA LEU A 141 -8.17 0.59 10.81
C LEU A 141 -8.45 1.24 12.16
N SER A 142 -7.72 0.81 13.18
CA SER A 142 -7.75 1.42 14.51
C SER A 142 -6.37 1.30 15.14
N ASP A 143 -5.50 2.29 14.90
CA ASP A 143 -4.16 2.39 15.51
C ASP A 143 -3.63 3.82 15.38
N TYR A 144 -2.66 4.20 16.17
CA TYR A 144 -2.04 5.53 16.21
C TYR A 144 -3.04 6.70 16.28
N GLY A 145 -4.20 6.49 16.92
CA GLY A 145 -5.27 7.48 16.95
C GLY A 145 -6.04 7.65 15.64
N LEU A 146 -5.63 6.94 14.58
CA LEU A 146 -6.40 6.84 13.35
C LEU A 146 -7.47 5.77 13.53
N LYS A 147 -8.71 6.12 13.21
CA LYS A 147 -9.83 5.18 13.24
C LYS A 147 -10.75 5.44 12.07
N TRP A 148 -10.97 4.42 11.26
CA TRP A 148 -12.01 4.41 10.23
C TRP A 148 -12.54 3.02 9.97
N GLU A 149 -13.77 2.98 9.53
CA GLU A 149 -14.44 1.80 9.01
C GLU A 149 -15.29 2.23 7.82
N VAL A 150 -14.99 1.71 6.64
CA VAL A 150 -15.67 2.09 5.41
C VAL A 150 -15.91 0.86 4.53
N SER A 151 -16.97 0.97 3.72
CA SER A 151 -17.29 0.01 2.66
C SER A 151 -17.78 0.73 1.42
N ASN A 152 -17.81 0.04 0.29
CA ASN A 152 -18.28 0.60 -0.99
C ASN A 152 -17.53 1.87 -1.42
N LYS A 153 -16.27 2.02 -1.03
CA LYS A 153 -15.40 3.11 -1.47
C LYS A 153 -14.49 2.65 -2.60
N ASN A 154 -13.94 3.61 -3.31
CA ASN A 154 -12.98 3.33 -4.38
C ASN A 154 -11.77 2.57 -3.83
N GLY A 155 -11.35 1.56 -4.57
CA GLY A 155 -10.12 0.82 -4.37
C GLY A 155 -9.44 0.59 -5.70
N PHE A 156 -8.16 0.32 -5.66
CA PHE A 156 -7.34 0.04 -6.85
C PHE A 156 -6.31 -1.01 -6.50
N PHE A 157 -5.95 -1.85 -7.46
CA PHE A 157 -4.80 -2.72 -7.34
C PHE A 157 -4.12 -2.90 -8.68
N SER A 158 -2.82 -3.08 -8.65
CA SER A 158 -2.01 -3.36 -9.85
C SER A 158 -0.78 -4.17 -9.47
N PRO A 159 -0.18 -4.90 -10.39
CA PRO A 159 1.23 -5.24 -10.29
C PRO A 159 2.07 -3.96 -10.20
N PHE A 160 3.28 -4.07 -9.72
CA PHE A 160 4.22 -2.96 -9.70
C PHE A 160 5.66 -3.45 -9.92
N ALA A 161 6.50 -2.58 -10.44
CA ALA A 161 7.94 -2.74 -10.43
C ALA A 161 8.56 -1.40 -10.00
N TYR A 162 9.17 -1.38 -8.82
CA TYR A 162 9.86 -0.21 -8.32
C TYR A 162 11.37 -0.41 -8.50
N GLN A 163 12.02 0.60 -9.04
CA GLN A 163 13.47 0.66 -9.14
C GLN A 163 13.93 2.01 -8.58
N SER A 164 14.96 2.00 -7.76
CA SER A 164 15.73 3.19 -7.40
C SER A 164 16.90 3.31 -8.38
N GLU A 165 17.14 4.50 -8.87
CA GLU A 165 18.35 4.81 -9.66
C GLU A 165 19.58 4.77 -8.77
#